data_60cb79d4f80a383f3b77700e23e9c4c7
#
_entry.id   60cb79d4f80a383f3b77700e23e9c4c7
#
_cell.length_a   1.000
_cell.length_b   1.000
_cell.length_c   1.000
_cell.angle_alpha   90.00
_cell.angle_beta   90.00
_cell.angle_gamma   90.00
#
_symmetry.space_group_name_H-M   'P 1'
#
loop_
_entity.id
_entity.type
_entity.pdbx_description
1 polymer ?
#
loop_
_entity_poly.entity_id
_entity_poly.type
_entity_poly.pdbx_seq_one_letter_code
_entity_poly.pdbx_strand_id
1 'polypeptide(L)'
;MAVILRLTWRYMKQNRRRTIITTLGIALAVCALTAVVVFTSSFTRISREMAIKDEGGWHVRFHQVTEAQAKELAEWKKAKKSSPAKDCGEHAGELCMDVEMRRPGIGTLAAAQKYAKEIGMEELPKGEWSELSDHTTAKYEVSYHDELLQYYGVFSMGPEGVGALSVNILVVIILLSSVFIYNAFAVSAFEKMRYIGMLGSVGATRLQKSACILLEGALEGIAGTILGIATGRSITGKVIEVAVRALSASENVAVVLGIKELLIILGCSALI
;
A
#
# COMPACT_ATOMS: atom_id res chain seq x y z
N MET A 1 19.08 -1.30 35.49
CA MET A 1 17.96 -1.62 34.59
C MET A 1 16.73 -2.14 35.31
N ALA A 2 16.80 -3.24 36.09
CA ALA A 2 15.63 -3.82 36.77
C ALA A 2 14.90 -2.86 37.75
N VAL A 3 15.65 -2.00 38.45
CA VAL A 3 15.08 -1.01 39.40
C VAL A 3 14.28 0.06 38.63
N ILE A 4 14.80 0.56 37.48
CA ILE A 4 14.15 1.58 36.67
C ILE A 4 12.84 1.02 36.10
N LEU A 5 12.86 -0.21 35.57
CA LEU A 5 11.66 -0.87 35.03
C LEU A 5 10.57 -1.03 36.12
N ARG A 6 10.95 -1.47 37.32
CA ARG A 6 10.01 -1.64 38.42
C ARG A 6 9.43 -0.31 38.89
N LEU A 7 10.25 0.75 38.90
CA LEU A 7 9.84 2.09 39.28
C LEU A 7 8.83 2.66 38.24
N THR A 8 9.16 2.57 36.95
CA THR A 8 8.27 3.01 35.85
C THR A 8 6.93 2.28 35.90
N TRP A 9 6.96 0.95 36.04
CA TRP A 9 5.74 0.15 36.14
C TRP A 9 4.86 0.55 37.34
N ARG A 10 5.48 0.79 38.50
CA ARG A 10 4.76 1.21 39.71
C ARG A 10 4.15 2.60 39.53
N TYR A 11 4.86 3.52 38.86
CA TYR A 11 4.40 4.85 38.54
C TYR A 11 3.21 4.82 37.55
N MET A 12 3.28 4.05 36.48
CA MET A 12 2.18 3.83 35.52
C MET A 12 0.94 3.27 36.23
N LYS A 13 1.14 2.29 37.12
CA LYS A 13 0.04 1.68 37.88
C LYS A 13 -0.62 2.68 38.86
N GLN A 14 0.13 3.61 39.41
CA GLN A 14 -0.39 4.65 40.28
C GLN A 14 -1.15 5.74 39.50
N ASN A 15 -0.71 6.06 38.30
CA ASN A 15 -1.30 7.08 37.43
C ASN A 15 -2.09 6.45 36.27
N ARG A 16 -2.93 5.46 36.54
CA ARG A 16 -3.65 4.66 35.51
C ARG A 16 -4.46 5.49 34.52
N ARG A 17 -5.17 6.53 34.99
CA ARG A 17 -6.01 7.40 34.13
C ARG A 17 -5.18 8.01 33.01
N ARG A 18 -4.02 8.54 33.31
CA ARG A 18 -3.11 9.14 32.35
C ARG A 18 -2.55 8.10 31.36
N THR A 19 -2.00 6.99 31.89
CA THR A 19 -1.49 5.90 31.08
C THR A 19 -2.55 5.36 30.12
N ILE A 20 -3.80 5.23 30.54
CA ILE A 20 -4.92 4.80 29.68
C ILE A 20 -5.19 5.84 28.59
N ILE A 21 -5.24 7.14 28.92
CA ILE A 21 -5.53 8.20 27.96
C ILE A 21 -4.43 8.27 26.88
N THR A 22 -3.15 8.24 27.26
CA THR A 22 -2.03 8.23 26.32
C THR A 22 -2.02 6.98 25.46
N THR A 23 -2.19 5.81 26.05
CA THR A 23 -2.27 4.54 25.30
C THR A 23 -3.45 4.52 24.33
N LEU A 24 -4.62 5.02 24.73
CA LEU A 24 -5.78 5.14 23.84
C LEU A 24 -5.54 6.15 22.72
N GLY A 25 -4.88 7.27 22.99
CA GLY A 25 -4.48 8.25 21.96
C GLY A 25 -3.59 7.61 20.88
N ILE A 26 -2.55 6.87 21.32
CA ILE A 26 -1.67 6.13 20.42
C ILE A 26 -2.46 5.05 19.65
N ALA A 27 -3.30 4.30 20.36
CA ALA A 27 -4.12 3.26 19.75
C ALA A 27 -5.06 3.81 18.68
N LEU A 28 -5.67 4.97 18.91
CA LEU A 28 -6.54 5.63 17.93
C LEU A 28 -5.75 6.06 16.68
N ALA A 29 -4.58 6.64 16.87
CA ALA A 29 -3.71 7.05 15.77
C ALA A 29 -3.26 5.85 14.92
N VAL A 30 -2.80 4.77 15.56
CA VAL A 30 -2.39 3.54 14.88
C VAL A 30 -3.58 2.82 14.24
N CYS A 31 -4.76 2.89 14.87
CA CYS A 31 -6.01 2.36 14.30
C CYS A 31 -6.35 3.06 12.99
N ALA A 32 -6.30 4.40 12.95
CA ALA A 32 -6.56 5.17 11.73
C ALA A 32 -5.55 4.83 10.62
N LEU A 33 -4.26 4.77 10.96
CA LEU A 33 -3.21 4.37 10.03
C LEU A 33 -3.43 2.96 9.48
N THR A 34 -3.73 2.00 10.37
CA THR A 34 -4.02 0.61 10.00
C THR A 34 -5.24 0.53 9.09
N ALA A 35 -6.29 1.29 9.39
CA ALA A 35 -7.51 1.32 8.59
C ALA A 35 -7.22 1.75 7.15
N VAL A 36 -6.43 2.81 6.94
CA VAL A 36 -6.09 3.29 5.59
C VAL A 36 -5.22 2.28 4.84
N VAL A 37 -4.17 1.75 5.48
CA VAL A 37 -3.29 0.78 4.82
C VAL A 37 -4.06 -0.48 4.42
N VAL A 38 -4.87 -1.03 5.33
CA VAL A 38 -5.67 -2.24 5.07
C VAL A 38 -6.76 -1.97 4.04
N PHE A 39 -7.43 -0.82 4.10
CA PHE A 39 -8.45 -0.46 3.12
C PHE A 39 -7.84 -0.34 1.72
N THR A 40 -6.76 0.43 1.58
CA THR A 40 -6.10 0.65 0.29
C THR A 40 -5.59 -0.67 -0.32
N SER A 41 -4.90 -1.51 0.46
CA SER A 41 -4.39 -2.78 -0.04
C SER A 41 -5.50 -3.75 -0.43
N SER A 42 -6.57 -3.81 0.36
CA SER A 42 -7.72 -4.66 0.06
C SER A 42 -8.52 -4.17 -1.15
N PHE A 43 -8.75 -2.85 -1.23
CA PHE A 43 -9.43 -2.23 -2.37
C PHE A 43 -8.68 -2.48 -3.67
N THR A 44 -7.36 -2.21 -3.69
CA THR A 44 -6.50 -2.46 -4.85
C THR A 44 -6.56 -3.93 -5.30
N ARG A 45 -6.58 -4.86 -4.34
CA ARG A 45 -6.69 -6.28 -4.65
C ARG A 45 -8.03 -6.64 -5.27
N ILE A 46 -9.14 -6.17 -4.68
CA ILE A 46 -10.49 -6.43 -5.15
C ILE A 46 -10.67 -5.87 -6.57
N SER A 47 -10.30 -4.62 -6.78
CA SER A 47 -10.41 -3.97 -8.10
C SER A 47 -9.57 -4.70 -9.15
N ARG A 48 -8.37 -5.17 -8.79
CA ARG A 48 -7.55 -5.99 -9.69
C ARG A 48 -8.21 -7.33 -10.02
N GLU A 49 -8.81 -8.00 -9.04
CA GLU A 49 -9.52 -9.28 -9.26
C GLU A 49 -10.76 -9.06 -10.14
N MET A 50 -11.46 -7.93 -10.00
CA MET A 50 -12.58 -7.54 -10.87
C MET A 50 -12.10 -7.29 -12.31
N ALA A 51 -11.07 -6.47 -12.51
CA ALA A 51 -10.50 -6.20 -13.83
C ALA A 51 -10.08 -7.51 -14.55
N ILE A 52 -9.46 -8.45 -13.83
CA ILE A 52 -9.10 -9.77 -14.39
C ILE A 52 -10.33 -10.59 -14.77
N LYS A 53 -11.42 -10.48 -14.01
CA LYS A 53 -12.66 -11.22 -14.26
C LYS A 53 -13.42 -10.67 -15.46
N ASP A 54 -13.44 -9.36 -15.63
CA ASP A 54 -14.21 -8.68 -16.66
C ASP A 54 -13.50 -8.74 -18.04
N GLU A 55 -12.22 -8.41 -18.10
CA GLU A 55 -11.48 -8.31 -19.36
C GLU A 55 -10.37 -9.37 -19.53
N GLY A 56 -10.08 -10.13 -18.49
CA GLY A 56 -9.02 -11.15 -18.48
C GLY A 56 -7.70 -10.67 -17.87
N GLY A 57 -6.78 -11.62 -17.64
CA GLY A 57 -5.51 -11.35 -16.96
C GLY A 57 -4.35 -10.97 -17.90
N TRP A 58 -4.65 -10.51 -19.09
CA TRP A 58 -3.62 -10.06 -20.01
C TRP A 58 -3.10 -8.67 -19.63
N HIS A 59 -1.85 -8.37 -19.98
CA HIS A 59 -1.24 -7.07 -19.71
C HIS A 59 -0.95 -6.30 -21.00
N VAL A 60 -0.67 -7.04 -22.06
CA VAL A 60 -0.30 -6.50 -23.37
C VAL A 60 -0.99 -7.33 -24.44
N ARG A 61 -1.63 -6.67 -25.42
CA ARG A 61 -2.24 -7.31 -26.58
C ARG A 61 -1.54 -6.82 -27.83
N PHE A 62 -1.04 -7.76 -28.62
CA PHE A 62 -0.43 -7.49 -29.91
C PHE A 62 -1.48 -7.73 -31.01
N HIS A 63 -1.71 -6.74 -31.86
CA HIS A 63 -2.65 -6.81 -32.96
C HIS A 63 -1.95 -7.21 -34.27
N GLN A 64 -2.73 -7.68 -35.26
CA GLN A 64 -2.26 -8.01 -36.61
C GLN A 64 -1.04 -8.97 -36.64
N VAL A 65 -1.05 -9.96 -35.75
CA VAL A 65 0.07 -10.88 -35.58
C VAL A 65 -0.01 -12.03 -36.56
N THR A 66 1.09 -12.35 -37.26
CA THR A 66 1.18 -13.54 -38.07
C THR A 66 1.35 -14.80 -37.23
N GLU A 67 1.05 -15.99 -37.80
CA GLU A 67 1.26 -17.27 -37.06
C GLU A 67 2.70 -17.50 -36.62
N ALA A 68 3.69 -17.02 -37.38
CA ALA A 68 5.10 -17.08 -37.00
C ALA A 68 5.39 -16.21 -35.78
N GLN A 69 4.92 -14.96 -35.79
CA GLN A 69 5.06 -14.03 -34.68
C GLN A 69 4.32 -14.51 -33.43
N ALA A 70 3.16 -15.16 -33.59
CA ALA A 70 2.42 -15.74 -32.47
C ALA A 70 3.22 -16.83 -31.74
N LYS A 71 3.98 -17.66 -32.48
CA LYS A 71 4.88 -18.65 -31.89
C LYS A 71 6.03 -17.99 -31.12
N GLU A 72 6.63 -16.93 -31.66
CA GLU A 72 7.69 -16.16 -30.98
C GLU A 72 7.16 -15.49 -29.71
N LEU A 73 5.95 -14.92 -29.75
CA LEU A 73 5.27 -14.35 -28.59
C LEU A 73 5.02 -15.41 -27.48
N ALA A 74 4.72 -16.66 -27.87
CA ALA A 74 4.55 -17.74 -26.90
C ALA A 74 5.88 -18.12 -26.20
N GLU A 75 7.00 -17.94 -26.89
CA GLU A 75 8.35 -18.23 -26.36
C GLU A 75 9.01 -17.03 -25.67
N TRP A 76 8.34 -15.88 -25.64
CA TRP A 76 8.91 -14.67 -25.04
C TRP A 76 9.24 -14.86 -23.55
N LYS A 77 10.52 -14.73 -23.19
CA LYS A 77 11.02 -14.96 -21.81
C LYS A 77 10.32 -14.12 -20.73
N LYS A 78 9.81 -12.95 -21.10
CA LYS A 78 9.05 -12.06 -20.17
C LYS A 78 7.59 -12.42 -20.08
N ALA A 79 7.05 -13.18 -21.02
CA ALA A 79 5.69 -13.69 -20.95
C ALA A 79 5.59 -14.81 -19.91
N LYS A 80 4.51 -14.81 -19.15
CA LYS A 80 4.11 -15.91 -18.28
C LYS A 80 3.19 -16.86 -19.04
N LYS A 81 2.28 -16.27 -19.84
CA LYS A 81 1.32 -16.96 -20.67
C LYS A 81 1.03 -16.08 -21.89
N SER A 82 0.91 -16.70 -23.04
CA SER A 82 0.43 -16.07 -24.26
C SER A 82 -0.73 -16.89 -24.81
N SER A 83 -1.78 -16.25 -25.25
CA SER A 83 -2.97 -16.92 -25.79
C SER A 83 -3.62 -16.04 -26.85
N PRO A 84 -4.29 -16.63 -27.87
CA PRO A 84 -5.07 -15.84 -28.81
C PRO A 84 -6.13 -15.04 -28.05
N ALA A 85 -6.30 -13.77 -28.44
CA ALA A 85 -7.33 -12.92 -27.86
C ALA A 85 -8.72 -13.42 -28.29
N LYS A 86 -9.69 -13.33 -27.39
CA LYS A 86 -11.08 -13.69 -27.69
C LYS A 86 -11.78 -12.62 -28.55
N ASP A 87 -11.37 -11.38 -28.35
CA ASP A 87 -11.88 -10.22 -29.05
C ASP A 87 -10.71 -9.29 -29.37
N CYS A 88 -10.59 -8.89 -30.63
CA CYS A 88 -9.55 -7.99 -31.10
C CYS A 88 -10.04 -6.52 -31.17
N GLY A 89 -11.25 -6.20 -30.68
CA GLY A 89 -11.80 -4.85 -30.73
C GLY A 89 -11.97 -4.36 -32.14
N GLU A 90 -11.32 -3.25 -32.50
CA GLU A 90 -11.42 -2.62 -33.85
C GLU A 90 -10.85 -3.50 -34.98
N HIS A 91 -10.02 -4.51 -34.65
CA HIS A 91 -9.38 -5.45 -35.58
C HIS A 91 -10.11 -6.80 -35.66
N ALA A 92 -11.43 -6.77 -35.70
CA ALA A 92 -12.26 -7.97 -35.80
C ALA A 92 -11.94 -8.78 -37.07
N GLY A 93 -11.47 -10.01 -36.88
CA GLY A 93 -11.07 -10.92 -37.99
C GLY A 93 -9.56 -11.09 -38.18
N GLU A 94 -8.75 -10.36 -37.44
CA GLU A 94 -7.29 -10.49 -37.40
C GLU A 94 -6.83 -11.32 -36.22
N LEU A 95 -5.61 -11.88 -36.32
CA LEU A 95 -5.03 -12.64 -35.21
C LEU A 95 -4.42 -11.66 -34.20
N CYS A 96 -4.95 -11.66 -32.99
CA CYS A 96 -4.41 -10.91 -31.87
C CYS A 96 -3.91 -11.84 -30.78
N MET A 97 -2.82 -11.48 -30.13
CA MET A 97 -2.21 -12.27 -29.07
C MET A 97 -2.21 -11.51 -27.74
N ASP A 98 -2.88 -12.09 -26.76
CA ASP A 98 -2.88 -11.64 -25.37
C ASP A 98 -1.70 -12.20 -24.62
N VAL A 99 -0.93 -11.33 -23.99
CA VAL A 99 0.27 -11.70 -23.22
C VAL A 99 0.14 -11.30 -21.77
N GLU A 100 0.19 -12.32 -20.88
CA GLU A 100 0.34 -12.13 -19.45
C GLU A 100 1.83 -12.02 -19.11
N MET A 101 2.28 -10.86 -18.60
CA MET A 101 3.68 -10.64 -18.23
C MET A 101 4.02 -11.30 -16.89
N ARG A 102 5.24 -11.88 -16.77
CA ARG A 102 5.72 -12.47 -15.50
C ARG A 102 5.93 -11.44 -14.39
N ARG A 103 6.38 -10.24 -14.76
CA ARG A 103 6.64 -9.12 -13.85
C ARG A 103 6.17 -7.83 -14.53
N PRO A 104 4.87 -7.55 -14.52
CA PRO A 104 4.37 -6.28 -15.03
C PRO A 104 4.88 -5.13 -14.14
N GLY A 105 5.13 -3.96 -14.73
CA GLY A 105 5.62 -2.78 -14.06
C GLY A 105 5.97 -1.67 -15.05
N ILE A 106 6.56 -0.60 -14.59
CA ILE A 106 6.89 0.61 -15.37
C ILE A 106 7.58 0.31 -16.71
N GLY A 107 8.41 -0.74 -16.77
CA GLY A 107 9.09 -1.14 -18.00
C GLY A 107 8.28 -2.02 -18.96
N THR A 108 7.00 -2.30 -18.69
CA THR A 108 6.17 -3.20 -19.52
C THR A 108 5.91 -2.62 -20.89
N LEU A 109 5.59 -1.33 -20.98
CA LEU A 109 5.32 -0.64 -22.24
C LEU A 109 6.55 -0.68 -23.15
N ALA A 110 7.68 -0.22 -22.64
CA ALA A 110 8.94 -0.21 -23.40
C ALA A 110 9.39 -1.61 -23.82
N ALA A 111 9.16 -2.61 -22.95
CA ALA A 111 9.50 -4.00 -23.27
C ALA A 111 8.61 -4.58 -24.36
N ALA A 112 7.32 -4.25 -24.38
CA ALA A 112 6.39 -4.68 -25.41
C ALA A 112 6.73 -4.07 -26.77
N GLN A 113 6.96 -2.76 -26.84
CA GLN A 113 7.35 -2.06 -28.06
C GLN A 113 8.71 -2.56 -28.61
N LYS A 114 9.67 -2.80 -27.72
CA LYS A 114 10.96 -3.38 -28.12
C LYS A 114 10.80 -4.77 -28.71
N TYR A 115 9.95 -5.59 -28.10
CA TYR A 115 9.74 -6.95 -28.55
C TYR A 115 8.93 -7.01 -29.87
N ALA A 116 7.94 -6.12 -30.04
CA ALA A 116 7.24 -5.95 -31.31
C ALA A 116 8.20 -5.69 -32.49
N LYS A 117 9.22 -4.85 -32.25
CA LYS A 117 10.30 -4.61 -33.21
C LYS A 117 11.14 -5.87 -33.48
N GLU A 118 11.49 -6.62 -32.42
CA GLU A 118 12.34 -7.83 -32.51
C GLU A 118 11.66 -8.92 -33.35
N ILE A 119 10.34 -9.09 -33.22
CA ILE A 119 9.55 -10.06 -34.01
C ILE A 119 9.13 -9.54 -35.38
N GLY A 120 9.58 -8.35 -35.78
CA GLY A 120 9.33 -7.80 -37.10
C GLY A 120 7.86 -7.38 -37.36
N MET A 121 7.17 -6.84 -36.35
CA MET A 121 5.86 -6.23 -36.55
C MET A 121 5.95 -4.98 -37.43
N GLU A 122 4.91 -4.66 -38.15
CA GLU A 122 4.84 -3.48 -38.99
C GLU A 122 4.77 -2.22 -38.15
N GLU A 123 5.60 -1.22 -38.49
CA GLU A 123 5.68 0.04 -37.74
C GLU A 123 4.54 0.97 -38.21
N LEU A 124 3.82 1.55 -37.28
CA LEU A 124 2.76 2.51 -37.57
C LEU A 124 3.28 3.70 -38.40
N PRO A 125 2.48 4.28 -39.31
CA PRO A 125 2.85 5.46 -40.06
C PRO A 125 3.27 6.62 -39.17
N LYS A 126 4.29 7.38 -39.60
CA LYS A 126 4.73 8.58 -38.90
C LYS A 126 3.58 9.59 -38.83
N GLY A 127 3.02 9.80 -37.69
CA GLY A 127 1.85 10.68 -37.45
C GLY A 127 0.77 9.99 -36.64
N GLU A 128 0.75 8.66 -36.65
CA GLU A 128 -0.13 7.84 -35.82
C GLU A 128 0.56 7.37 -34.53
N TRP A 129 1.87 7.65 -34.41
CA TRP A 129 2.62 7.36 -33.18
C TRP A 129 2.05 8.16 -32.01
N SER A 130 1.75 7.50 -30.91
CA SER A 130 1.31 8.14 -29.68
C SER A 130 2.36 8.04 -28.59
N GLU A 131 2.43 9.04 -27.73
CA GLU A 131 3.22 8.94 -26.50
C GLU A 131 2.43 8.14 -25.46
N LEU A 132 2.96 6.98 -25.06
CA LEU A 132 2.37 6.10 -24.06
C LEU A 132 2.77 6.49 -22.62
N SER A 133 3.91 7.15 -22.47
CA SER A 133 4.45 7.70 -21.23
C SER A 133 5.61 8.62 -21.59
N ASP A 134 6.13 9.42 -20.64
CA ASP A 134 7.22 10.39 -20.82
C ASP A 134 8.43 9.92 -21.63
N HIS A 135 8.60 8.61 -21.81
CA HIS A 135 9.78 8.01 -22.48
C HIS A 135 9.45 6.88 -23.46
N THR A 136 8.18 6.62 -23.74
CA THR A 136 7.79 5.48 -24.60
C THR A 136 6.80 5.91 -25.66
N THR A 137 7.22 5.84 -26.91
CA THR A 137 6.39 6.10 -28.07
C THR A 137 5.80 4.80 -28.59
N ALA A 138 4.48 4.75 -28.80
CA ALA A 138 3.83 3.63 -29.46
C ALA A 138 4.12 3.69 -30.96
N LYS A 139 4.98 2.82 -31.43
CA LYS A 139 5.36 2.68 -32.83
C LYS A 139 4.72 1.47 -33.50
N TYR A 140 4.26 0.53 -32.71
CA TYR A 140 3.65 -0.73 -33.11
C TYR A 140 2.25 -0.82 -32.54
N GLU A 141 1.38 -1.53 -33.21
CA GLU A 141 -0.01 -1.67 -32.82
C GLU A 141 -0.15 -2.68 -31.67
N VAL A 142 0.02 -2.14 -30.48
CA VAL A 142 0.00 -2.89 -29.22
C VAL A 142 -0.92 -2.18 -28.26
N SER A 143 -1.96 -2.86 -27.79
CA SER A 143 -2.86 -2.36 -26.75
C SER A 143 -2.41 -2.81 -25.37
N TYR A 144 -2.75 -2.02 -24.39
CA TYR A 144 -2.42 -2.26 -23.00
C TYR A 144 -3.69 -2.35 -22.16
N HIS A 145 -3.67 -3.25 -21.20
CA HIS A 145 -4.77 -3.34 -20.23
C HIS A 145 -4.55 -2.27 -19.15
N ASP A 146 -5.04 -1.07 -19.41
CA ASP A 146 -4.77 0.12 -18.61
C ASP A 146 -5.21 -0.03 -17.15
N GLU A 147 -6.42 -0.55 -16.90
CA GLU A 147 -6.92 -0.81 -15.57
C GLU A 147 -6.01 -1.77 -14.79
N LEU A 148 -5.59 -2.86 -15.42
CA LEU A 148 -4.74 -3.85 -14.75
C LEU A 148 -3.32 -3.31 -14.53
N LEU A 149 -2.75 -2.62 -15.51
CA LEU A 149 -1.41 -2.05 -15.44
C LEU A 149 -1.29 -0.90 -14.43
N GLN A 150 -2.36 -0.17 -14.19
CA GLN A 150 -2.43 0.85 -13.15
C GLN A 150 -2.13 0.26 -11.76
N TYR A 151 -2.60 -0.95 -11.46
CA TYR A 151 -2.31 -1.62 -10.18
C TYR A 151 -0.86 -2.10 -10.05
N TYR A 152 -0.12 -2.15 -11.16
CA TYR A 152 1.31 -2.44 -11.20
C TYR A 152 2.18 -1.19 -11.28
N GLY A 153 1.58 0.00 -11.17
CA GLY A 153 2.29 1.29 -11.15
C GLY A 153 2.77 1.77 -12.53
N VAL A 154 2.23 1.24 -13.61
CA VAL A 154 2.63 1.63 -14.98
C VAL A 154 2.08 3.00 -15.35
N PHE A 155 0.85 3.29 -14.94
CA PHE A 155 0.14 4.56 -15.20
C PHE A 155 -0.11 5.38 -13.93
N SER A 156 0.52 5.08 -12.82
CA SER A 156 0.19 5.67 -11.50
C SER A 156 0.83 7.03 -11.22
N MET A 157 1.53 7.62 -12.16
CA MET A 157 2.23 8.91 -11.96
C MET A 157 1.34 10.14 -12.20
N GLY A 158 0.10 9.96 -12.64
CA GLY A 158 -0.86 11.07 -12.76
C GLY A 158 -1.43 11.48 -11.40
N PRO A 159 -1.74 12.77 -11.18
CA PRO A 159 -2.37 13.27 -9.96
C PRO A 159 -3.77 12.67 -9.72
N GLU A 160 -4.33 11.98 -10.70
CA GLU A 160 -5.67 11.38 -10.70
C GLU A 160 -5.68 9.88 -10.38
N GLY A 161 -4.50 9.25 -10.24
CA GLY A 161 -4.39 7.81 -9.95
C GLY A 161 -4.80 7.46 -8.51
N VAL A 162 -5.53 6.35 -8.35
CA VAL A 162 -5.94 5.81 -7.03
C VAL A 162 -4.74 5.64 -6.09
N GLY A 163 -3.57 5.31 -6.64
CA GLY A 163 -2.32 5.21 -5.89
C GLY A 163 -1.86 6.55 -5.30
N ALA A 164 -1.91 7.63 -6.07
CA ALA A 164 -1.53 8.96 -5.60
C ALA A 164 -2.47 9.49 -4.52
N LEU A 165 -3.78 9.30 -4.67
CA LEU A 165 -4.77 9.64 -3.64
C LEU A 165 -4.51 8.89 -2.34
N SER A 166 -4.20 7.59 -2.42
CA SER A 166 -3.90 6.77 -1.24
C SER A 166 -2.66 7.24 -0.50
N VAL A 167 -1.59 7.60 -1.20
CA VAL A 167 -0.37 8.14 -0.60
C VAL A 167 -0.63 9.50 0.04
N ASN A 168 -1.36 10.40 -0.61
CA ASN A 168 -1.70 11.70 -0.05
C ASN A 168 -2.54 11.59 1.22
N ILE A 169 -3.56 10.73 1.23
CA ILE A 169 -4.37 10.45 2.42
C ILE A 169 -3.49 9.88 3.53
N LEU A 170 -2.59 8.96 3.22
CA LEU A 170 -1.67 8.37 4.19
C LEU A 170 -0.77 9.43 4.84
N VAL A 171 -0.19 10.33 4.04
CA VAL A 171 0.64 11.44 4.53
C VAL A 171 -0.15 12.36 5.46
N VAL A 172 -1.37 12.75 5.08
CA VAL A 172 -2.24 13.59 5.91
C VAL A 172 -2.55 12.90 7.25
N ILE A 173 -2.85 11.60 7.24
CA ILE A 173 -3.13 10.84 8.46
C ILE A 173 -1.90 10.75 9.35
N ILE A 174 -0.70 10.51 8.79
CA ILE A 174 0.54 10.49 9.55
C ILE A 174 0.77 11.84 10.23
N LEU A 175 0.60 12.95 9.52
CA LEU A 175 0.78 14.30 10.06
C LEU A 175 -0.22 14.59 11.19
N LEU A 176 -1.51 14.32 10.98
CA LEU A 176 -2.54 14.51 12.00
C LEU A 176 -2.29 13.63 13.22
N SER A 177 -1.93 12.36 13.00
CA SER A 177 -1.60 11.43 14.08
C SER A 177 -0.38 11.89 14.88
N SER A 178 0.66 12.40 14.21
CA SER A 178 1.86 12.93 14.87
C SER A 178 1.53 14.11 15.77
N VAL A 179 0.69 15.05 15.31
CA VAL A 179 0.24 16.19 16.12
C VAL A 179 -0.58 15.71 17.33
N PHE A 180 -1.45 14.72 17.12
CA PHE A 180 -2.27 14.18 18.22
C PHE A 180 -1.42 13.50 19.31
N ILE A 181 -0.47 12.67 18.88
CA ILE A 181 0.45 11.99 19.77
C ILE A 181 1.37 12.99 20.47
N TYR A 182 1.92 13.96 19.74
CA TYR A 182 2.72 15.02 20.34
C TYR A 182 1.95 15.74 21.46
N ASN A 183 0.71 16.15 21.23
CA ASN A 183 -0.12 16.80 22.24
C ASN A 183 -0.35 15.90 23.47
N ALA A 184 -0.65 14.61 23.26
CA ALA A 184 -0.85 13.65 24.34
C ALA A 184 0.42 13.49 25.18
N PHE A 185 1.60 13.38 24.55
CA PHE A 185 2.88 13.31 25.27
C PHE A 185 3.28 14.62 25.90
N ALA A 186 3.03 15.77 25.28
CA ALA A 186 3.32 17.09 25.87
C ALA A 186 2.56 17.30 27.18
N VAL A 187 1.25 17.04 27.21
CA VAL A 187 0.45 17.11 28.44
C VAL A 187 1.00 16.16 29.50
N SER A 188 1.30 14.90 29.12
CA SER A 188 1.91 13.90 30.00
C SER A 188 3.27 14.36 30.55
N ALA A 189 4.10 15.03 29.72
CA ALA A 189 5.41 15.51 30.13
C ALA A 189 5.33 16.62 31.19
N PHE A 190 4.41 17.57 31.06
CA PHE A 190 4.21 18.63 32.06
C PHE A 190 3.84 18.09 33.44
N GLU A 191 2.96 17.10 33.49
CA GLU A 191 2.61 16.43 34.75
C GLU A 191 3.80 15.65 35.37
N LYS A 192 4.67 15.10 34.52
CA LYS A 192 5.88 14.37 34.96
C LYS A 192 6.98 15.28 35.47
N MET A 193 7.00 16.56 35.17
CA MET A 193 8.06 17.49 35.60
C MET A 193 8.23 17.46 37.11
N ARG A 194 7.13 17.43 37.85
CA ARG A 194 7.15 17.32 39.34
C ARG A 194 7.77 16.00 39.82
N TYR A 195 7.44 14.89 39.17
CA TYR A 195 8.02 13.58 39.51
C TYR A 195 9.51 13.49 39.18
N ILE A 196 9.92 14.02 38.01
CA ILE A 196 11.33 14.09 37.60
C ILE A 196 12.12 15.00 38.53
N GLY A 197 11.50 16.08 39.01
CA GLY A 197 12.11 16.96 40.03
C GLY A 197 12.38 16.22 41.33
N MET A 198 11.41 15.45 41.85
CA MET A 198 11.59 14.62 43.03
C MET A 198 12.68 13.54 42.86
N LEU A 199 12.77 12.90 41.70
CA LEU A 199 13.85 11.97 41.38
C LEU A 199 15.22 12.66 41.38
N GLY A 200 15.26 13.94 40.99
CA GLY A 200 16.47 14.77 41.03
C GLY A 200 16.94 15.04 42.44
N SER A 201 16.04 15.32 43.37
CA SER A 201 16.40 15.58 44.78
C SER A 201 16.93 14.34 45.52
N VAL A 202 16.57 13.14 45.06
CA VAL A 202 17.09 11.85 45.55
C VAL A 202 18.42 11.43 44.89
N GLY A 203 18.98 12.28 43.96
CA GLY A 203 20.27 12.04 43.34
C GLY A 203 20.24 11.22 42.06
N ALA A 204 19.07 11.06 41.40
CA ALA A 204 18.99 10.36 40.12
C ALA A 204 19.75 11.10 39.00
N THR A 205 20.57 10.39 38.23
CA THR A 205 21.34 10.94 37.12
C THR A 205 20.43 11.32 35.96
N ARG A 206 20.92 12.19 35.05
CA ARG A 206 20.18 12.59 33.83
C ARG A 206 19.79 11.38 32.98
N LEU A 207 20.69 10.41 32.82
CA LEU A 207 20.46 9.17 32.08
C LEU A 207 19.35 8.32 32.70
N GLN A 208 19.31 8.22 34.04
CA GLN A 208 18.25 7.45 34.73
C GLN A 208 16.87 8.10 34.53
N LYS A 209 16.80 9.43 34.59
CA LYS A 209 15.55 10.19 34.33
C LYS A 209 15.07 10.01 32.90
N SER A 210 15.96 10.16 31.92
CA SER A 210 15.61 9.92 30.50
C SER A 210 15.20 8.48 30.27
N ALA A 211 15.88 7.51 30.85
CA ALA A 211 15.52 6.11 30.73
C ALA A 211 14.12 5.78 31.26
N CYS A 212 13.71 6.40 32.40
CA CYS A 212 12.35 6.26 32.92
C CYS A 212 11.30 6.77 31.93
N ILE A 213 11.53 7.94 31.32
CA ILE A 213 10.60 8.55 30.35
C ILE A 213 10.50 7.70 29.09
N LEU A 214 11.64 7.28 28.54
CA LEU A 214 11.70 6.45 27.33
C LEU A 214 11.05 5.08 27.53
N LEU A 215 11.29 4.44 28.67
CA LEU A 215 10.67 3.15 28.99
C LEU A 215 9.14 3.26 29.10
N GLU A 216 8.65 4.31 29.73
CA GLU A 216 7.21 4.54 29.84
C GLU A 216 6.60 4.77 28.45
N GLY A 217 7.18 5.67 27.63
CA GLY A 217 6.73 5.90 26.26
C GLY A 217 6.79 4.64 25.40
N ALA A 218 7.84 3.83 25.53
CA ALA A 218 7.95 2.56 24.82
C ALA A 218 6.85 1.56 25.22
N LEU A 219 6.56 1.43 26.52
CA LEU A 219 5.50 0.53 26.98
C LEU A 219 4.12 0.99 26.53
N GLU A 220 3.80 2.28 26.64
CA GLU A 220 2.55 2.87 26.14
C GLU A 220 2.46 2.76 24.62
N GLY A 221 3.56 3.01 23.89
CA GLY A 221 3.66 2.87 22.45
C GLY A 221 3.40 1.45 21.96
N ILE A 222 4.05 0.46 22.57
CA ILE A 222 3.85 -0.96 22.22
C ILE A 222 2.40 -1.38 22.48
N ALA A 223 1.85 -1.06 23.65
CA ALA A 223 0.48 -1.40 23.99
C ALA A 223 -0.53 -0.71 23.05
N GLY A 224 -0.35 0.58 22.78
CA GLY A 224 -1.18 1.35 21.85
C GLY A 224 -1.11 0.82 20.42
N THR A 225 0.08 0.47 19.94
CA THR A 225 0.27 -0.11 18.60
C THR A 225 -0.45 -1.46 18.46
N ILE A 226 -0.32 -2.36 19.42
CA ILE A 226 -1.01 -3.67 19.38
C ILE A 226 -2.52 -3.47 19.36
N LEU A 227 -3.06 -2.61 20.25
CA LEU A 227 -4.49 -2.30 20.29
C LEU A 227 -4.96 -1.62 19.00
N GLY A 228 -4.20 -0.66 18.48
CA GLY A 228 -4.51 0.07 17.26
C GLY A 228 -4.56 -0.84 16.03
N ILE A 229 -3.60 -1.73 15.86
CA ILE A 229 -3.60 -2.71 14.76
C ILE A 229 -4.79 -3.66 14.87
N ALA A 230 -5.06 -4.21 16.06
CA ALA A 230 -6.16 -5.14 16.27
C ALA A 230 -7.52 -4.51 15.98
N THR A 231 -7.77 -3.30 16.52
CA THR A 231 -9.03 -2.57 16.32
C THR A 231 -9.16 -2.06 14.87
N GLY A 232 -8.09 -1.49 14.29
CA GLY A 232 -8.06 -0.98 12.93
C GLY A 232 -8.38 -2.07 11.90
N ARG A 233 -7.74 -3.24 12.02
CA ARG A 233 -8.04 -4.40 11.19
C ARG A 233 -9.50 -4.85 11.31
N SER A 234 -10.00 -4.94 12.54
CA SER A 234 -11.37 -5.43 12.80
C SER A 234 -12.43 -4.49 12.24
N ILE A 235 -12.25 -3.18 12.41
CA ILE A 235 -13.16 -2.16 11.89
C ILE A 235 -13.13 -2.15 10.36
N THR A 236 -11.94 -2.07 9.77
CA THR A 236 -11.78 -2.01 8.30
C THR A 236 -12.31 -3.28 7.65
N GLY A 237 -12.09 -4.44 8.26
CA GLY A 237 -12.63 -5.70 7.76
C GLY A 237 -14.14 -5.68 7.64
N LYS A 238 -14.83 -5.20 8.66
CA LYS A 238 -16.31 -5.06 8.61
C LYS A 238 -16.77 -4.04 7.59
N VAL A 239 -16.08 -2.91 7.47
CA VAL A 239 -16.40 -1.87 6.47
C VAL A 239 -16.27 -2.42 5.05
N ILE A 240 -15.19 -3.13 4.75
CA ILE A 240 -14.97 -3.74 3.43
C ILE A 240 -16.03 -4.82 3.16
N GLU A 241 -16.34 -5.67 4.14
CA GLU A 241 -17.39 -6.70 4.01
C GLU A 241 -18.75 -6.07 3.66
N VAL A 242 -19.13 -5.00 4.34
CA VAL A 242 -20.40 -4.28 4.07
C VAL A 242 -20.35 -3.61 2.70
N ALA A 243 -19.23 -2.96 2.32
CA ALA A 243 -19.10 -2.31 1.03
C ALA A 243 -19.17 -3.32 -0.14
N VAL A 244 -18.50 -4.46 -0.02
CA VAL A 244 -18.53 -5.51 -1.05
C VAL A 244 -19.91 -6.14 -1.16
N ARG A 245 -20.60 -6.39 -0.06
CA ARG A 245 -22.00 -6.88 -0.10
C ARG A 245 -22.95 -5.87 -0.76
N ALA A 246 -22.68 -4.57 -0.62
CA ALA A 246 -23.50 -3.55 -1.27
C ALA A 246 -23.26 -3.43 -2.78
N LEU A 247 -22.02 -3.73 -3.23
CA LEU A 247 -21.59 -3.61 -4.62
C LEU A 247 -21.76 -4.92 -5.42
N SER A 248 -21.56 -6.05 -4.79
CA SER A 248 -21.61 -7.36 -5.43
C SER A 248 -22.27 -8.39 -4.51
N ALA A 249 -23.45 -8.86 -4.86
CA ALA A 249 -24.27 -9.77 -4.03
C ALA A 249 -23.64 -11.15 -3.78
N SER A 250 -22.39 -11.45 -4.12
CA SER A 250 -21.95 -12.85 -4.29
C SER A 250 -20.57 -13.26 -3.78
N GLU A 251 -19.69 -12.43 -3.23
CA GLU A 251 -18.36 -12.94 -2.87
C GLU A 251 -17.91 -12.62 -1.43
N ASN A 252 -17.44 -13.67 -0.72
CA ASN A 252 -16.73 -13.56 0.55
C ASN A 252 -15.33 -12.97 0.32
N VAL A 253 -15.18 -11.66 0.48
CA VAL A 253 -13.89 -11.01 0.36
C VAL A 253 -13.12 -11.15 1.68
N ALA A 254 -12.04 -11.92 1.63
CA ALA A 254 -11.13 -12.03 2.77
C ALA A 254 -10.25 -10.77 2.86
N VAL A 255 -10.39 -10.04 3.95
CA VAL A 255 -9.46 -8.95 4.32
C VAL A 255 -8.11 -9.56 4.71
N VAL A 256 -7.10 -9.35 3.89
CA VAL A 256 -5.77 -9.90 4.11
C VAL A 256 -4.84 -8.81 4.63
N LEU A 257 -4.32 -9.01 5.83
CA LEU A 257 -3.20 -8.23 6.36
C LEU A 257 -1.92 -9.01 6.02
N GLY A 258 -1.24 -8.59 4.97
CA GLY A 258 0.02 -9.19 4.57
C GLY A 258 1.20 -8.74 5.45
N ILE A 259 2.33 -9.40 5.30
CA ILE A 259 3.57 -9.04 6.01
C ILE A 259 4.05 -7.64 5.59
N LYS A 260 3.84 -7.25 4.33
CA LYS A 260 4.24 -5.92 3.82
C LYS A 260 3.46 -4.81 4.49
N GLU A 261 2.14 -4.95 4.60
CA GLU A 261 1.25 -3.99 5.26
C GLU A 261 1.60 -3.88 6.75
N LEU A 262 1.86 -5.00 7.41
CA LEU A 262 2.28 -5.02 8.81
C LEU A 262 3.61 -4.26 9.02
N LEU A 263 4.60 -4.45 8.14
CA LEU A 263 5.88 -3.74 8.21
C LEU A 263 5.70 -2.23 7.97
N ILE A 264 4.83 -1.83 7.06
CA ILE A 264 4.50 -0.42 6.82
C ILE A 264 3.88 0.20 8.07
N ILE A 265 2.88 -0.47 8.66
CA ILE A 265 2.19 0.01 9.86
C ILE A 265 3.19 0.14 11.02
N LEU A 266 4.03 -0.86 11.25
CA LEU A 266 5.05 -0.84 12.31
C LEU A 266 6.11 0.25 12.05
N GLY A 267 6.56 0.41 10.81
CA GLY A 267 7.51 1.47 10.44
C GLY A 267 6.93 2.86 10.66
N CYS A 268 5.71 3.10 10.21
CA CYS A 268 5.02 4.38 10.42
C CYS A 268 4.70 4.62 11.90
N SER A 269 4.28 3.61 12.65
CA SER A 269 4.02 3.76 14.10
C SER A 269 5.30 4.03 14.92
N ALA A 270 6.46 3.58 14.46
CA ALA A 270 7.75 3.87 15.08
C ALA A 270 8.27 5.28 14.77
N LEU A 271 7.83 5.87 13.66
CA LEU A 271 8.14 7.26 13.28
C LEU A 271 7.28 8.28 14.04
N ILE A 272 6.09 7.90 14.44
CA ILE A 272 5.14 8.69 15.23
C ILE A 272 5.47 8.58 16.71
#